data_2402aaaead2b465d5080dbee8dd47358
#
_entry.id   2402aaaead2b465d5080dbee8dd47358
#
_cell.length_a   1.000
_cell.length_b   1.000
_cell.length_c   1.000
_cell.angle_alpha   90.00
_cell.angle_beta   90.00
_cell.angle_gamma   90.00
#
_symmetry.space_group_name_H-M   'P 1'
#
loop_
_entity.id
_entity.type
_entity.pdbx_description
1 polymer ?
#
loop_
_entity_poly.entity_id
_entity_poly.type
_entity_poly.pdbx_seq_one_letter_code
_entity_poly.pdbx_strand_id
1 'polypeptide(L)'
;RLGLAGAAELSRGQKLAYPLSSDDSKIDAAYTYAEEISHGKDTLSGHWEITGVPVLFDWGYFPQQLKCFPKELVEKIIKQGNLPGVLGEKHASGTEIIKELGEEHLKTGKPIIYTSADSVLQIAAHEEVFGLERLYELCKICYELVKPYHIARVIARPFVGTRAEDFVRTGNRHDYAVPAPALSLI
;
A
#
# COMPACT_ATOMS: atom_id res chain seq x y z
N ARG A 1 4.38 31.74 11.72
CA ARG A 1 4.93 31.06 10.53
C ARG A 1 5.66 29.79 10.95
N LEU A 2 5.57 28.72 10.16
CA LEU A 2 6.07 27.38 10.53
C LEU A 2 7.54 27.14 10.17
N GLY A 3 8.21 28.07 9.47
CA GLY A 3 9.64 27.92 9.12
C GLY A 3 9.96 26.86 8.06
N LEU A 4 8.99 26.48 7.18
CA LEU A 4 9.20 25.44 6.17
C LEU A 4 10.36 25.73 5.21
N ALA A 5 10.62 27.01 4.90
CA ALA A 5 11.76 27.39 4.08
C ALA A 5 13.08 27.06 4.76
N GLY A 6 13.21 27.39 6.06
CA GLY A 6 14.37 27.05 6.86
C GLY A 6 14.59 25.53 6.98
N ALA A 7 13.52 24.75 7.16
CA ALA A 7 13.60 23.29 7.17
C ALA A 7 14.12 22.74 5.82
N ALA A 8 13.63 23.27 4.70
CA ALA A 8 14.08 22.87 3.37
C ALA A 8 15.55 23.25 3.11
N GLU A 9 16.00 24.42 3.56
CA GLU A 9 17.41 24.85 3.45
C GLU A 9 18.33 23.98 4.31
N LEU A 10 17.92 23.65 5.54
CA LEU A 10 18.66 22.73 6.41
C LEU A 10 18.81 21.35 5.78
N SER A 11 17.70 20.77 5.28
CA SER A 11 17.70 19.45 4.65
C SER A 11 18.61 19.37 3.41
N ARG A 12 18.69 20.44 2.62
CA ARG A 12 19.45 20.46 1.37
C ARG A 12 20.87 20.97 1.53
N GLY A 13 21.22 21.59 2.66
CA GLY A 13 22.47 22.29 2.86
C GLY A 13 22.68 23.51 1.94
N GLN A 14 21.60 24.02 1.32
CA GLN A 14 21.64 25.10 0.35
C GLN A 14 20.46 26.05 0.52
N LYS A 15 20.68 27.34 0.28
CA LYS A 15 19.60 28.32 0.25
C LYS A 15 18.66 28.07 -0.93
N LEU A 16 17.38 28.34 -0.72
CA LEU A 16 16.38 28.26 -1.79
C LEU A 16 16.59 29.39 -2.80
N ALA A 17 16.41 29.09 -4.09
CA ALA A 17 16.58 30.05 -5.19
C ALA A 17 15.55 31.19 -5.17
N TYR A 18 14.42 30.99 -4.49
CA TYR A 18 13.38 32.01 -4.33
C TYR A 18 13.45 32.61 -2.94
N PRO A 19 13.45 33.96 -2.81
CA PRO A 19 13.38 34.61 -1.51
C PRO A 19 11.96 34.40 -0.94
N LEU A 20 11.78 33.29 -0.27
CA LEU A 20 10.73 33.22 0.73
C LEU A 20 11.14 34.24 1.78
N SER A 21 10.29 35.22 2.08
CA SER A 21 10.62 36.31 3.01
C SER A 21 11.29 35.74 4.27
N SER A 22 12.59 35.88 4.34
CA SER A 22 13.48 35.32 5.35
C SER A 22 13.50 36.15 6.62
N ASP A 23 12.38 36.76 6.96
CA ASP A 23 12.26 37.41 8.25
C ASP A 23 12.02 36.36 9.32
N ASP A 24 13.11 35.74 9.77
CA ASP A 24 13.12 34.71 10.82
C ASP A 24 12.53 35.24 12.15
N SER A 25 12.45 36.59 12.32
CA SER A 25 11.84 37.21 13.49
C SER A 25 10.31 36.95 13.59
N LYS A 26 9.70 36.42 12.52
CA LYS A 26 8.27 36.07 12.45
C LYS A 26 7.99 34.58 12.47
N ILE A 27 8.95 33.74 12.85
CA ILE A 27 8.76 32.30 13.00
C ILE A 27 8.33 32.03 14.44
N ASP A 28 7.11 31.53 14.61
CA ASP A 28 6.48 31.21 15.90
C ASP A 28 6.52 29.69 16.20
N ALA A 29 7.41 28.93 15.52
CA ALA A 29 7.52 27.50 15.67
C ALA A 29 8.97 27.04 15.53
N ALA A 30 9.30 25.89 16.13
CA ALA A 30 10.54 25.18 15.82
C ALA A 30 10.38 24.42 14.50
N TYR A 31 11.44 24.34 13.71
CA TYR A 31 11.49 23.58 12.48
C TYR A 31 12.80 22.80 12.37
N THR A 32 12.72 21.65 11.74
CA THR A 32 13.86 20.80 11.43
C THR A 32 13.53 19.91 10.25
N TYR A 33 14.42 19.01 9.90
CA TYR A 33 14.16 17.89 9.00
C TYR A 33 14.54 16.59 9.71
N ALA A 34 13.95 15.49 9.23
CA ALA A 34 14.32 14.15 9.63
C ALA A 34 14.64 13.33 8.38
N GLU A 35 15.61 12.44 8.50
CA GLU A 35 15.99 11.49 7.45
C GLU A 35 15.46 10.12 7.83
N GLU A 36 14.83 9.43 6.86
CA GLU A 36 14.35 8.07 7.04
C GLU A 36 15.53 7.09 7.08
N ILE A 37 15.54 6.19 8.07
CA ILE A 37 16.57 5.17 8.24
C ILE A 37 16.25 3.96 7.35
N SER A 38 14.96 3.66 7.16
CA SER A 38 14.50 2.55 6.34
C SER A 38 14.97 2.66 4.89
N HIS A 39 15.48 1.55 4.35
CA HIS A 39 15.81 1.45 2.93
C HIS A 39 14.61 1.11 2.06
N GLY A 40 13.49 0.73 2.68
CA GLY A 40 12.30 0.23 2.01
C GLY A 40 11.30 1.32 1.66
N LYS A 41 10.78 1.30 0.44
CA LYS A 41 9.66 2.14 0.05
C LYS A 41 8.35 1.50 0.52
N ASP A 42 7.91 1.79 1.73
CA ASP A 42 6.60 1.40 2.23
C ASP A 42 5.99 2.45 3.15
N THR A 43 4.67 2.57 3.12
CA THR A 43 3.92 3.50 3.97
C THR A 43 4.12 3.25 5.47
N LEU A 44 4.28 1.98 5.88
CA LEU A 44 4.47 1.65 7.29
C LEU A 44 5.78 2.20 7.82
N SER A 45 6.89 2.01 7.07
CA SER A 45 8.20 2.56 7.45
C SER A 45 8.12 4.05 7.74
N GLY A 46 7.59 4.82 6.78
CA GLY A 46 7.48 6.27 6.95
C GLY A 46 6.63 6.68 8.16
N HIS A 47 5.50 6.00 8.41
CA HIS A 47 4.66 6.31 9.56
C HIS A 47 5.32 5.93 10.88
N TRP A 48 5.99 4.79 10.96
CA TRP A 48 6.67 4.36 12.18
C TRP A 48 7.83 5.29 12.50
N GLU A 49 8.66 5.61 11.52
CA GLU A 49 9.82 6.49 11.73
C GLU A 49 9.42 7.93 12.11
N ILE A 50 8.36 8.48 11.53
CA ILE A 50 7.80 9.76 11.95
C ILE A 50 7.39 9.75 13.44
N THR A 51 6.93 8.60 13.93
CA THR A 51 6.54 8.43 15.34
C THR A 51 7.67 7.95 16.25
N GLY A 52 8.90 7.87 15.73
CA GLY A 52 10.09 7.51 16.51
C GLY A 52 10.39 6.01 16.58
N VAL A 53 9.74 5.18 15.77
CA VAL A 53 10.00 3.74 15.69
C VAL A 53 10.89 3.44 14.48
N PRO A 54 12.19 3.19 14.66
CA PRO A 54 13.09 2.93 13.54
C PRO A 54 12.78 1.59 12.87
N VAL A 55 12.87 1.55 11.54
CA VAL A 55 12.70 0.33 10.76
C VAL A 55 14.07 -0.18 10.33
N LEU A 56 14.57 -1.19 11.05
CA LEU A 56 15.93 -1.74 10.91
C LEU A 56 15.94 -3.07 10.13
N PHE A 57 14.88 -3.37 9.40
CA PHE A 57 14.75 -4.60 8.60
C PHE A 57 14.20 -4.26 7.22
N ASP A 58 14.44 -5.16 6.27
CA ASP A 58 13.98 -4.98 4.90
C ASP A 58 12.61 -5.63 4.69
N TRP A 59 11.73 -4.92 4.00
CA TRP A 59 10.49 -5.49 3.48
C TRP A 59 10.74 -6.33 2.23
N GLY A 60 9.90 -7.31 2.00
CA GLY A 60 9.85 -8.03 0.73
C GLY A 60 9.06 -7.26 -0.32
N TYR A 61 9.38 -7.51 -1.58
CA TYR A 61 8.69 -6.92 -2.74
C TYR A 61 8.44 -7.98 -3.79
N PHE A 62 7.31 -7.92 -4.44
CA PHE A 62 7.08 -8.76 -5.61
C PHE A 62 7.79 -8.16 -6.83
N PRO A 63 8.45 -8.98 -7.67
CA PRO A 63 9.22 -8.49 -8.80
C PRO A 63 8.34 -7.78 -9.83
N GLN A 64 8.89 -6.76 -10.49
CA GLN A 64 8.18 -6.00 -11.53
C GLN A 64 8.16 -6.76 -12.86
N GLN A 65 7.33 -7.79 -12.94
CA GLN A 65 7.15 -8.65 -14.12
C GLN A 65 5.70 -9.12 -14.25
N LEU A 66 5.35 -9.69 -15.40
CA LEU A 66 4.10 -10.43 -15.55
C LEU A 66 4.15 -11.68 -14.68
N LYS A 67 3.01 -12.03 -14.06
CA LYS A 67 2.92 -13.09 -13.04
C LYS A 67 3.93 -12.86 -11.92
N CYS A 68 3.87 -11.69 -11.33
CA CYS A 68 4.81 -11.24 -10.31
C CYS A 68 4.75 -12.05 -8.99
N PHE A 69 3.65 -12.76 -8.75
CA PHE A 69 3.49 -13.59 -7.55
C PHE A 69 4.06 -14.99 -7.76
N PRO A 70 4.73 -15.58 -6.75
CA PRO A 70 5.15 -16.97 -6.79
C PRO A 70 3.96 -17.89 -7.06
N LYS A 71 4.13 -18.86 -7.97
CA LYS A 71 3.07 -19.80 -8.36
C LYS A 71 2.45 -20.52 -7.16
N GLU A 72 3.29 -20.98 -6.24
CA GLU A 72 2.84 -21.65 -5.00
C GLU A 72 1.99 -20.74 -4.09
N LEU A 73 2.26 -19.43 -4.06
CA LEU A 73 1.47 -18.46 -3.32
C LEU A 73 0.08 -18.34 -3.95
N VAL A 74 0.02 -18.19 -5.28
CA VAL A 74 -1.25 -18.09 -6.02
C VAL A 74 -2.10 -19.35 -5.83
N GLU A 75 -1.49 -20.54 -5.92
CA GLU A 75 -2.18 -21.81 -5.68
C GLU A 75 -2.75 -21.92 -4.26
N LYS A 76 -2.00 -21.47 -3.25
CA LYS A 76 -2.46 -21.42 -1.85
C LYS A 76 -3.62 -20.44 -1.69
N ILE A 77 -3.55 -19.25 -2.30
CA ILE A 77 -4.62 -18.25 -2.27
C ILE A 77 -5.90 -18.84 -2.87
N ILE A 78 -5.82 -19.44 -4.05
CA ILE A 78 -6.96 -20.06 -4.72
C ILE A 78 -7.57 -21.17 -3.85
N LYS A 79 -6.74 -22.06 -3.33
CA LYS A 79 -7.19 -23.21 -2.53
C LYS A 79 -7.82 -22.78 -1.21
N GLN A 80 -7.15 -21.92 -0.43
CA GLN A 80 -7.62 -21.51 0.90
C GLN A 80 -8.78 -20.51 0.82
N GLY A 81 -8.79 -19.65 -0.20
CA GLY A 81 -9.89 -18.73 -0.47
C GLY A 81 -11.11 -19.38 -1.15
N ASN A 82 -11.04 -20.69 -1.45
CA ASN A 82 -12.07 -21.40 -2.22
C ASN A 82 -12.51 -20.61 -3.47
N LEU A 83 -11.51 -20.23 -4.30
CA LEU A 83 -11.71 -19.38 -5.45
C LEU A 83 -11.74 -20.17 -6.76
N PRO A 84 -12.50 -19.72 -7.77
CA PRO A 84 -12.44 -20.31 -9.12
C PRO A 84 -11.12 -20.01 -9.86
N GLY A 85 -10.28 -19.14 -9.29
CA GLY A 85 -9.04 -18.66 -9.83
C GLY A 85 -8.81 -17.21 -9.39
N VAL A 86 -7.80 -16.57 -9.96
CA VAL A 86 -7.49 -15.14 -9.75
C VAL A 86 -7.26 -14.44 -11.08
N LEU A 87 -7.35 -13.12 -11.09
CA LEU A 87 -7.03 -12.24 -12.22
C LEU A 87 -5.90 -11.29 -11.83
N GLY A 88 -5.20 -10.74 -12.84
CA GLY A 88 -4.18 -9.70 -12.66
C GLY A 88 -2.78 -10.28 -12.53
N GLU A 89 -2.33 -10.61 -11.33
CA GLU A 89 -0.98 -11.14 -11.04
C GLU A 89 0.15 -10.23 -11.56
N LYS A 90 -0.01 -8.90 -11.49
CA LYS A 90 0.95 -7.93 -12.03
C LYS A 90 1.06 -6.65 -11.20
N HIS A 91 2.08 -5.86 -11.49
CA HIS A 91 2.16 -4.48 -11.03
C HIS A 91 1.14 -3.62 -11.76
N ALA A 92 0.31 -2.88 -11.05
CA ALA A 92 -0.68 -2.00 -11.65
C ALA A 92 -1.15 -0.87 -10.71
N SER A 93 -1.68 0.19 -11.32
CA SER A 93 -2.55 1.13 -10.64
C SER A 93 -3.90 0.46 -10.33
N GLY A 94 -4.41 0.64 -9.09
CA GLY A 94 -5.68 0.04 -8.70
C GLY A 94 -6.88 0.52 -9.53
N THR A 95 -6.85 1.74 -10.04
CA THR A 95 -7.90 2.26 -10.91
C THR A 95 -7.85 1.61 -12.29
N GLU A 96 -6.66 1.52 -12.86
CA GLU A 96 -6.48 0.96 -14.21
C GLU A 96 -6.77 -0.54 -14.24
N ILE A 97 -6.32 -1.31 -13.25
CA ILE A 97 -6.54 -2.75 -13.25
C ILE A 97 -8.01 -3.13 -13.01
N ILE A 98 -8.75 -2.31 -12.26
CA ILE A 98 -10.20 -2.50 -12.09
C ILE A 98 -10.92 -2.23 -13.41
N LYS A 99 -10.56 -1.18 -14.15
CA LYS A 99 -11.12 -0.92 -15.49
C LYS A 99 -10.81 -2.06 -16.48
N GLU A 100 -9.60 -2.59 -16.42
CA GLU A 100 -9.14 -3.65 -17.32
C GLU A 100 -9.82 -5.00 -17.04
N LEU A 101 -9.96 -5.37 -15.78
CA LEU A 101 -10.33 -6.74 -15.39
C LEU A 101 -11.67 -6.82 -14.64
N GLY A 102 -12.31 -5.70 -14.33
CA GLY A 102 -13.54 -5.66 -13.54
C GLY A 102 -14.69 -6.40 -14.19
N GLU A 103 -14.86 -6.29 -15.51
CA GLU A 103 -15.92 -7.05 -16.21
C GLU A 103 -15.64 -8.56 -16.22
N GLU A 104 -14.39 -8.98 -16.35
CA GLU A 104 -14.02 -10.39 -16.26
C GLU A 104 -14.24 -10.91 -14.83
N HIS A 105 -13.90 -10.09 -13.83
CA HIS A 105 -14.21 -10.40 -12.43
C HIS A 105 -15.70 -10.62 -12.22
N LEU A 106 -16.56 -9.74 -12.72
CA LEU A 106 -18.03 -9.89 -12.62
C LEU A 106 -18.54 -11.17 -13.28
N LYS A 107 -17.99 -11.55 -14.43
CA LYS A 107 -18.37 -12.75 -15.18
C LYS A 107 -17.90 -14.05 -14.52
N THR A 108 -16.71 -14.03 -13.93
CA THR A 108 -16.04 -15.27 -13.48
C THR A 108 -16.03 -15.47 -11.97
N GLY A 109 -16.29 -14.41 -11.20
CA GLY A 109 -16.15 -14.42 -9.73
C GLY A 109 -14.70 -14.50 -9.24
N LYS A 110 -13.70 -14.41 -10.12
CA LYS A 110 -12.28 -14.42 -9.77
C LYS A 110 -11.86 -13.06 -9.23
N PRO A 111 -11.32 -12.93 -8.00
CA PRO A 111 -10.82 -11.66 -7.51
C PRO A 111 -9.58 -11.23 -8.30
N ILE A 112 -9.34 -9.90 -8.34
CA ILE A 112 -8.21 -9.30 -9.01
C ILE A 112 -7.09 -9.11 -7.98
N ILE A 113 -5.97 -9.82 -8.12
CA ILE A 113 -4.79 -9.66 -7.28
C ILE A 113 -3.71 -8.90 -8.03
N TYR A 114 -3.10 -7.92 -7.37
CA TYR A 114 -2.06 -7.09 -7.97
C TYR A 114 -1.15 -6.49 -6.89
N THR A 115 -0.04 -5.92 -7.32
CA THR A 115 0.88 -5.19 -6.45
C THR A 115 1.24 -3.84 -7.04
N SER A 116 2.00 -3.06 -6.31
CA SER A 116 2.56 -1.77 -6.72
C SER A 116 4.03 -1.68 -6.32
N ALA A 117 4.60 -0.47 -6.34
CA ALA A 117 5.99 -0.26 -5.93
C ALA A 117 6.22 -0.43 -4.41
N ASP A 118 5.16 -0.46 -3.61
CA ASP A 118 5.22 -0.68 -2.17
C ASP A 118 5.24 -2.18 -1.83
N SER A 119 5.57 -2.51 -0.58
CA SER A 119 5.52 -3.89 -0.05
C SER A 119 4.08 -4.34 0.22
N VAL A 120 3.30 -4.61 -0.83
CA VAL A 120 1.87 -4.90 -0.71
C VAL A 120 1.39 -6.03 -1.61
N LEU A 121 0.36 -6.74 -1.16
CA LEU A 121 -0.58 -7.50 -1.98
C LEU A 121 -1.93 -6.79 -1.94
N GLN A 122 -2.49 -6.43 -3.08
CA GLN A 122 -3.79 -5.77 -3.16
C GLN A 122 -4.81 -6.69 -3.82
N ILE A 123 -6.03 -6.70 -3.29
CA ILE A 123 -7.12 -7.55 -3.78
C ILE A 123 -8.32 -6.67 -4.09
N ALA A 124 -8.64 -6.54 -5.37
CA ALA A 124 -9.85 -5.84 -5.79
C ALA A 124 -10.97 -6.84 -6.11
N ALA A 125 -12.16 -6.54 -5.62
CA ALA A 125 -13.36 -7.32 -5.90
C ALA A 125 -14.60 -6.43 -5.83
N HIS A 126 -15.64 -6.80 -6.59
CA HIS A 126 -16.89 -6.07 -6.60
C HIS A 126 -17.64 -6.29 -5.28
N GLU A 127 -18.02 -5.21 -4.62
CA GLU A 127 -18.53 -5.24 -3.25
C GLU A 127 -19.82 -6.06 -3.11
N GLU A 128 -20.73 -5.95 -4.07
CA GLU A 128 -22.01 -6.65 -4.02
C GLU A 128 -21.92 -8.07 -4.62
N VAL A 129 -21.22 -8.26 -5.74
CA VAL A 129 -21.18 -9.52 -6.47
C VAL A 129 -20.26 -10.54 -5.83
N PHE A 130 -19.08 -10.12 -5.42
CA PHE A 130 -18.13 -10.98 -4.71
C PHE A 130 -18.48 -11.06 -3.22
N GLY A 131 -18.95 -9.95 -2.66
CA GLY A 131 -19.27 -9.78 -1.24
C GLY A 131 -18.13 -9.15 -0.46
N LEU A 132 -18.47 -8.09 0.28
CA LEU A 132 -17.49 -7.33 1.07
C LEU A 132 -16.83 -8.17 2.16
N GLU A 133 -17.63 -8.91 2.92
CA GLU A 133 -17.11 -9.79 4.00
C GLU A 133 -16.22 -10.90 3.43
N ARG A 134 -16.59 -11.48 2.29
CA ARG A 134 -15.76 -12.48 1.61
C ARG A 134 -14.41 -11.90 1.15
N LEU A 135 -14.40 -10.65 0.69
CA LEU A 135 -13.17 -9.94 0.34
C LEU A 135 -12.29 -9.77 1.58
N TYR A 136 -12.86 -9.39 2.71
CA TYR A 136 -12.11 -9.23 3.96
C TYR A 136 -11.55 -10.55 4.48
N GLU A 137 -12.33 -11.64 4.42
CA GLU A 137 -11.85 -12.98 4.78
C GLU A 137 -10.70 -13.42 3.86
N LEU A 138 -10.82 -13.20 2.56
CA LEU A 138 -9.74 -13.49 1.61
C LEU A 138 -8.48 -12.68 1.94
N CYS A 139 -8.61 -11.41 2.28
CA CYS A 139 -7.47 -10.58 2.68
C CYS A 139 -6.80 -11.09 3.95
N LYS A 140 -7.54 -11.58 4.95
CA LYS A 140 -6.98 -12.21 6.16
C LYS A 140 -6.18 -13.47 5.82
N ILE A 141 -6.73 -14.32 4.96
CA ILE A 141 -6.03 -15.52 4.47
C ILE A 141 -4.73 -15.12 3.77
N CYS A 142 -4.81 -14.16 2.84
CA CYS A 142 -3.64 -13.68 2.11
C CYS A 142 -2.60 -13.05 3.03
N TYR A 143 -3.02 -12.32 4.06
CA TYR A 143 -2.12 -11.74 5.05
C TYR A 143 -1.24 -12.79 5.73
N GLU A 144 -1.82 -13.92 6.14
CA GLU A 144 -1.04 -15.03 6.68
C GLU A 144 -0.10 -15.68 5.65
N LEU A 145 -0.57 -15.82 4.42
CA LEU A 145 0.19 -16.44 3.33
C LEU A 145 1.39 -15.60 2.86
N VAL A 146 1.35 -14.27 2.98
CA VAL A 146 2.43 -13.40 2.54
C VAL A 146 3.49 -13.11 3.60
N LYS A 147 3.28 -13.52 4.86
CA LYS A 147 4.27 -13.35 5.95
C LYS A 147 5.67 -13.92 5.61
N PRO A 148 5.79 -15.13 5.03
CA PRO A 148 7.09 -15.66 4.65
C PRO A 148 7.83 -14.85 3.58
N TYR A 149 7.12 -14.00 2.87
CA TYR A 149 7.67 -13.12 1.83
C TYR A 149 7.99 -11.72 2.38
N HIS A 150 7.85 -11.48 3.68
CA HIS A 150 8.07 -10.19 4.34
C HIS A 150 7.26 -9.03 3.74
N ILE A 151 6.07 -9.32 3.24
CA ILE A 151 5.18 -8.29 2.68
C ILE A 151 4.51 -7.52 3.83
N ALA A 152 4.61 -6.20 3.77
CA ALA A 152 4.16 -5.30 4.82
C ALA A 152 2.63 -5.26 4.99
N ARG A 153 1.86 -5.36 3.89
CA ARG A 153 0.40 -5.18 3.92
C ARG A 153 -0.32 -6.04 2.90
N VAL A 154 -1.55 -6.43 3.27
CA VAL A 154 -2.58 -6.88 2.31
C VAL A 154 -3.72 -5.88 2.35
N ILE A 155 -4.20 -5.42 1.19
CA ILE A 155 -5.19 -4.36 1.09
C ILE A 155 -6.43 -4.84 0.36
N ALA A 156 -7.58 -4.75 1.02
CA ALA A 156 -8.89 -4.90 0.39
C ALA A 156 -9.22 -3.63 -0.41
N ARG A 157 -9.56 -3.80 -1.69
CA ARG A 157 -9.92 -2.73 -2.63
C ARG A 157 -11.30 -2.99 -3.22
N PRO A 158 -12.38 -2.84 -2.44
CA PRO A 158 -13.73 -3.02 -2.97
C PRO A 158 -14.08 -1.94 -3.98
N PHE A 159 -14.88 -2.33 -4.99
CA PHE A 159 -15.39 -1.43 -6.00
C PHE A 159 -16.84 -1.80 -6.38
N VAL A 160 -17.52 -0.89 -7.04
CA VAL A 160 -18.89 -1.06 -7.58
C VAL A 160 -18.91 -0.58 -9.02
N GLY A 161 -19.99 -0.85 -9.74
CA GLY A 161 -20.17 -0.51 -11.14
C GLY A 161 -20.48 -1.74 -11.98
N THR A 162 -20.78 -1.57 -13.25
CA THR A 162 -21.21 -2.66 -14.15
C THR A 162 -20.29 -2.86 -15.36
N ARG A 163 -19.48 -1.84 -15.67
CA ARG A 163 -18.56 -1.82 -16.82
C ARG A 163 -17.38 -0.90 -16.58
N ALA A 164 -16.40 -0.96 -17.44
CA ALA A 164 -15.11 -0.28 -17.29
C ALA A 164 -15.21 1.23 -17.04
N GLU A 165 -16.21 1.90 -17.64
CA GLU A 165 -16.39 3.35 -17.54
C GLU A 165 -16.99 3.79 -16.20
N ASP A 166 -17.74 2.91 -15.52
CA ASP A 166 -18.47 3.25 -14.29
C ASP A 166 -17.91 2.58 -13.03
N PHE A 167 -16.83 1.81 -13.13
CA PHE A 167 -16.20 1.24 -11.95
C PHE A 167 -15.63 2.30 -11.03
N VAL A 168 -16.10 2.32 -9.80
CA VAL A 168 -15.68 3.25 -8.75
C VAL A 168 -15.27 2.48 -7.50
N ARG A 169 -14.12 2.81 -6.93
CA ARG A 169 -13.69 2.27 -5.64
C ARG A 169 -14.56 2.83 -4.52
N THR A 170 -14.98 1.98 -3.59
CA THR A 170 -15.76 2.39 -2.44
C THR A 170 -14.89 2.84 -1.27
N GLY A 171 -15.50 3.43 -0.26
CA GLY A 171 -14.84 3.82 0.99
C GLY A 171 -14.52 2.63 1.91
N ASN A 172 -14.98 1.41 1.59
CA ASN A 172 -14.79 0.20 2.40
C ASN A 172 -13.42 -0.47 2.18
N ARG A 173 -12.41 0.32 1.83
CA ARG A 173 -11.01 -0.12 1.84
C ARG A 173 -10.61 -0.56 3.24
N HIS A 174 -9.89 -1.68 3.33
CA HIS A 174 -9.32 -2.15 4.59
C HIS A 174 -7.89 -2.65 4.38
N ASP A 175 -6.97 -2.21 5.26
CA ASP A 175 -5.56 -2.58 5.22
C ASP A 175 -5.25 -3.55 6.37
N TYR A 176 -4.76 -4.74 6.04
CA TYR A 176 -4.19 -5.71 6.98
C TYR A 176 -2.68 -5.51 6.97
N ALA A 177 -2.15 -4.89 8.01
CA ALA A 177 -0.77 -4.45 8.09
C ALA A 177 -0.01 -5.15 9.21
N VAL A 178 1.30 -5.32 9.02
CA VAL A 178 2.19 -5.75 10.09
C VAL A 178 2.14 -4.70 11.21
N PRO A 179 1.93 -5.11 12.48
CA PRO A 179 1.92 -4.17 13.59
C PRO A 179 3.33 -3.58 13.81
N ALA A 180 3.37 -2.34 14.29
CA ALA A 180 4.63 -1.74 14.70
C ALA A 180 5.31 -2.58 15.78
N PRO A 181 6.65 -2.71 15.77
CA PRO A 181 7.38 -3.33 16.86
C PRO A 181 7.02 -2.65 18.20
N ALA A 182 6.84 -3.44 19.25
CA ALA A 182 6.67 -2.87 20.58
C ALA A 182 7.94 -2.10 20.93
N LEU A 183 7.81 -0.79 21.19
CA LEU A 183 8.87 -0.03 21.82
C LEU A 183 9.01 -0.58 23.24
N SER A 184 10.08 -1.31 23.52
CA SER A 184 10.52 -1.48 24.88
C SER A 184 11.02 -0.13 25.36
N LEU A 185 10.20 0.58 26.11
CA LEU A 185 10.68 1.71 26.90
C LEU A 185 11.74 1.14 27.86
N ILE A 186 13.01 1.38 27.51
CA ILE A 186 14.14 1.16 28.40
C ILE A 186 14.18 2.31 29.39
#